data_dcfc8fb03007d68e29526564138d2781
#
_entry.id   dcfc8fb03007d68e29526564138d2781
#
_cell.length_a   1.000
_cell.length_b   1.000
_cell.length_c   1.000
_cell.angle_alpha   90.00
_cell.angle_beta   90.00
_cell.angle_gamma   90.00
#
_symmetry.space_group_name_H-M   'P 1'
#
loop_
_entity.id
_entity.type
_entity.pdbx_description
1 polymer ?
#
loop_
_entity_poly.entity_id
_entity_poly.type
_entity_poly.pdbx_seq_one_letter_code
_entity_poly.pdbx_strand_id
1 'polypeptide(L)'
;MNQVNYQKELEKILNTLQEKGEAASDYRPPRLFLHSCCAPCSSYCLEYLCRYFLITVFYYNPNISFSEEYRKRVAEQKRLIAAYNKEEKGWPIDIVEGDYEPERFYEMAKGYENCPEGGERCFRCFDLRLRKTAELAFAGGFDYFATTLTISPLKNAAKINEIGQALSGEYGIPWLPSDFKKKNGYKRSIGLSAEYELYRQNYCGCAFSKAEREAQIINA
;
A
#
# COMPACT_ATOMS: atom_id res chain seq x y z
N MET A 1 21.36 -9.45 15.72
CA MET A 1 19.90 -9.52 15.95
C MET A 1 19.25 -10.16 14.73
N ASN A 2 18.40 -11.18 14.92
CA ASN A 2 17.69 -11.80 13.79
C ASN A 2 16.71 -10.79 13.18
N GLN A 3 16.82 -10.56 11.89
CA GLN A 3 15.91 -9.67 11.16
C GLN A 3 14.48 -10.22 11.20
N VAL A 4 13.51 -9.41 11.59
CA VAL A 4 12.09 -9.79 11.66
C VAL A 4 11.60 -10.20 10.27
N ASN A 5 10.95 -11.36 10.19
CA ASN A 5 10.32 -11.82 8.96
C ASN A 5 8.84 -11.42 8.93
N TYR A 6 8.56 -10.22 8.45
CA TYR A 6 7.23 -9.65 8.40
C TYR A 6 6.22 -10.48 7.57
N GLN A 7 6.69 -11.25 6.58
CA GLN A 7 5.81 -12.16 5.86
C GLN A 7 5.33 -13.31 6.75
N LYS A 8 6.21 -13.86 7.60
CA LYS A 8 5.79 -14.89 8.56
C LYS A 8 4.85 -14.33 9.63
N GLU A 9 5.05 -13.08 10.06
CA GLU A 9 4.13 -12.45 11.02
C GLU A 9 2.74 -12.24 10.39
N LEU A 10 2.68 -11.78 9.13
CA LEU A 10 1.42 -11.72 8.39
C LEU A 10 0.73 -13.09 8.33
N GLU A 11 1.45 -14.14 7.96
CA GLU A 11 0.89 -15.48 7.82
C GLU A 11 0.31 -16.03 9.13
N LYS A 12 0.93 -15.75 10.26
CA LYS A 12 0.36 -16.12 11.57
C LYS A 12 -1.01 -15.48 11.79
N ILE A 13 -1.13 -14.18 11.46
CA ILE A 13 -2.40 -13.46 11.58
C ILE A 13 -3.44 -14.06 10.64
N LEU A 14 -3.08 -14.30 9.37
CA LEU A 14 -4.00 -14.85 8.37
C LEU A 14 -4.48 -16.26 8.74
N ASN A 15 -3.58 -17.12 9.24
CA ASN A 15 -3.95 -18.47 9.72
C ASN A 15 -4.96 -18.40 10.87
N THR A 16 -4.74 -17.49 11.84
CA THR A 16 -5.69 -17.30 12.95
C THR A 16 -7.06 -16.82 12.46
N LEU A 17 -7.10 -15.95 11.43
CA LEU A 17 -8.37 -15.49 10.85
C LEU A 17 -9.07 -16.61 10.09
N GLN A 18 -8.33 -17.44 9.38
CA GLN A 18 -8.87 -18.59 8.67
C GLN A 18 -9.47 -19.61 9.65
N GLU A 19 -8.75 -19.98 10.71
CA GLU A 19 -9.24 -20.88 11.75
C GLU A 19 -10.53 -20.38 12.40
N LYS A 20 -10.63 -19.07 12.67
CA LYS A 20 -11.85 -18.45 13.19
C LYS A 20 -13.02 -18.52 12.18
N GLY A 21 -12.73 -18.30 10.89
CA GLY A 21 -13.73 -18.39 9.83
C GLY A 21 -14.27 -19.79 9.62
N GLU A 22 -13.43 -20.80 9.77
CA GLU A 22 -13.83 -22.22 9.67
C GLU A 22 -14.63 -22.71 10.90
N ALA A 23 -14.40 -22.10 12.06
CA ALA A 23 -15.02 -22.49 13.32
C ALA A 23 -16.43 -21.90 13.56
N ALA A 24 -16.81 -20.81 12.88
CA ALA A 24 -18.04 -20.08 13.16
C ALA A 24 -18.87 -19.82 11.89
N SER A 25 -20.11 -20.28 11.88
CA SER A 25 -21.04 -20.12 10.74
C SER A 25 -21.49 -18.67 10.51
N ASP A 26 -21.35 -17.81 11.53
CA ASP A 26 -21.70 -16.39 11.51
C ASP A 26 -20.45 -15.47 11.46
N TYR A 27 -19.30 -16.03 11.06
CA TYR A 27 -18.04 -15.31 11.00
C TYR A 27 -18.12 -14.08 10.11
N ARG A 28 -17.69 -12.96 10.67
CA ARG A 28 -17.50 -11.73 9.93
C ARG A 28 -15.99 -11.42 9.84
N PRO A 29 -15.45 -11.31 8.63
CA PRO A 29 -14.04 -11.00 8.47
C PRO A 29 -13.75 -9.59 9.02
N PRO A 30 -12.56 -9.37 9.62
CA PRO A 30 -12.18 -8.07 10.11
C PRO A 30 -12.06 -7.05 8.98
N ARG A 31 -12.27 -5.78 9.31
CA ARG A 31 -12.18 -4.65 8.40
C ARG A 31 -10.74 -4.16 8.31
N LEU A 32 -10.20 -4.12 7.09
CA LEU A 32 -8.85 -3.64 6.81
C LEU A 32 -8.89 -2.33 6.03
N PHE A 33 -8.26 -1.27 6.57
CA PHE A 33 -8.00 -0.03 5.84
C PHE A 33 -6.63 -0.10 5.18
N LEU A 34 -6.61 -0.25 3.85
CA LEU A 34 -5.39 -0.56 3.10
C LEU A 34 -4.94 0.64 2.26
N HIS A 35 -3.89 1.34 2.69
CA HIS A 35 -3.26 2.38 1.88
C HIS A 35 -2.73 1.80 0.56
N SER A 36 -3.10 2.41 -0.56
CA SER A 36 -2.62 2.03 -1.90
C SER A 36 -1.91 3.17 -2.62
N CYS A 37 -0.81 2.84 -3.29
CA CYS A 37 -0.04 3.79 -4.09
C CYS A 37 -0.35 3.71 -5.59
N CYS A 38 -0.82 2.58 -6.11
CA CYS A 38 -1.19 2.37 -7.51
C CYS A 38 -1.77 0.96 -7.73
N ALA A 39 -2.51 0.77 -8.81
CA ALA A 39 -3.14 -0.50 -9.16
C ALA A 39 -2.14 -1.67 -9.32
N PRO A 40 -0.99 -1.53 -10.02
CA PRO A 40 0.00 -2.60 -10.09
C PRO A 40 0.49 -3.10 -8.72
N CYS A 41 0.72 -2.18 -7.77
CA CYS A 41 1.13 -2.56 -6.42
C CYS A 41 -0.01 -3.21 -5.63
N SER A 42 -1.25 -2.74 -5.83
CA SER A 42 -2.41 -3.28 -5.14
C SER A 42 -2.84 -4.65 -5.64
N SER A 43 -2.62 -4.96 -6.92
CA SER A 43 -3.18 -6.15 -7.55
C SER A 43 -2.93 -7.42 -6.74
N TYR A 44 -1.66 -7.73 -6.44
CA TYR A 44 -1.35 -8.90 -5.63
C TYR A 44 -1.81 -8.75 -4.17
N CYS A 45 -1.65 -7.56 -3.58
CA CYS A 45 -2.05 -7.35 -2.18
C CYS A 45 -3.56 -7.61 -2.00
N LEU A 46 -4.39 -7.13 -2.93
CA LEU A 46 -5.83 -7.35 -2.92
C LEU A 46 -6.18 -8.81 -3.20
N GLU A 47 -5.58 -9.45 -4.23
CA GLU A 47 -5.77 -10.89 -4.53
C GLU A 47 -5.45 -11.75 -3.30
N TYR A 48 -4.40 -11.39 -2.55
CA TYR A 48 -3.94 -12.16 -1.39
C TYR A 48 -4.81 -11.94 -0.15
N LEU A 49 -5.25 -10.71 0.11
CA LEU A 49 -5.91 -10.32 1.35
C LEU A 49 -7.45 -10.37 1.30
N CYS A 50 -8.09 -10.27 0.12
CA CYS A 50 -9.55 -10.18 0.02
C CYS A 50 -10.31 -11.42 0.51
N ARG A 51 -9.62 -12.54 0.74
CA ARG A 51 -10.19 -13.75 1.32
C ARG A 51 -10.31 -13.69 2.84
N TYR A 52 -9.53 -12.81 3.48
CA TYR A 52 -9.39 -12.74 4.93
C TYR A 52 -10.01 -11.49 5.54
N PHE A 53 -10.21 -10.42 4.73
CA PHE A 53 -10.62 -9.13 5.21
C PHE A 53 -11.72 -8.50 4.35
N LEU A 54 -12.58 -7.71 4.99
CA LEU A 54 -13.36 -6.67 4.31
C LEU A 54 -12.44 -5.46 4.09
N ILE A 55 -11.97 -5.29 2.85
CA ILE A 55 -10.96 -4.30 2.51
C ILE A 55 -11.63 -3.01 2.06
N THR A 56 -11.21 -1.90 2.67
CA THR A 56 -11.40 -0.56 2.10
C THR A 56 -10.04 -0.02 1.69
N VAL A 57 -9.83 0.14 0.39
CA VAL A 57 -8.62 0.76 -0.16
C VAL A 57 -8.66 2.26 0.12
N PHE A 58 -7.63 2.77 0.76
CA PHE A 58 -7.43 4.20 0.93
C PHE A 58 -6.39 4.71 -0.07
N TYR A 59 -6.85 5.52 -1.02
CA TYR A 59 -5.98 6.11 -2.03
C TYR A 59 -5.57 7.53 -1.63
N TYR A 60 -4.44 7.65 -0.93
CA TYR A 60 -3.89 8.92 -0.48
C TYR A 60 -2.41 9.02 -0.83
N ASN A 61 -2.07 9.80 -1.84
CA ASN A 61 -0.73 9.88 -2.41
C ASN A 61 -0.33 11.32 -2.72
N PRO A 62 -0.10 12.17 -1.70
CA PRO A 62 0.32 13.56 -1.88
C PRO A 62 1.69 13.68 -2.58
N ASN A 63 2.47 12.59 -2.60
CA ASN A 63 3.74 12.53 -3.32
C ASN A 63 3.61 12.49 -4.84
N ILE A 64 2.43 12.23 -5.41
CA ILE A 64 2.25 12.30 -6.85
C ILE A 64 2.19 13.77 -7.27
N SER A 65 3.28 14.25 -7.87
CA SER A 65 3.49 15.68 -8.13
C SER A 65 2.61 16.25 -9.25
N PHE A 66 2.12 15.41 -10.15
CA PHE A 66 1.37 15.83 -11.34
C PHE A 66 -0.08 15.37 -11.23
N SER A 67 -1.02 16.31 -11.28
CA SER A 67 -2.44 16.03 -11.09
C SER A 67 -3.04 15.08 -12.15
N GLU A 68 -2.53 15.12 -13.39
CA GLU A 68 -2.95 14.18 -14.45
C GLU A 68 -2.52 12.74 -14.13
N GLU A 69 -1.28 12.57 -13.66
CA GLU A 69 -0.76 11.27 -13.22
C GLU A 69 -1.54 10.75 -12.01
N TYR A 70 -1.89 11.63 -11.06
CA TYR A 70 -2.73 11.27 -9.92
C TYR A 70 -4.08 10.75 -10.39
N ARG A 71 -4.81 11.52 -11.21
CA ARG A 71 -6.13 11.13 -11.73
C ARG A 71 -6.07 9.81 -12.52
N LYS A 72 -5.05 9.63 -13.37
CA LYS A 72 -4.85 8.40 -14.13
C LYS A 72 -4.68 7.19 -13.20
N ARG A 73 -3.87 7.30 -12.13
CA ARG A 73 -3.65 6.20 -11.18
C ARG A 73 -4.87 5.92 -10.33
N VAL A 74 -5.65 6.92 -9.96
CA VAL A 74 -6.93 6.74 -9.25
C VAL A 74 -7.92 5.97 -10.12
N ALA A 75 -8.11 6.40 -11.37
CA ALA A 75 -9.01 5.72 -12.31
C ALA A 75 -8.61 4.25 -12.50
N GLU A 76 -7.32 3.99 -12.63
CA GLU A 76 -6.78 2.63 -12.77
C GLU A 76 -7.00 1.78 -11.51
N GLN A 77 -6.85 2.38 -10.32
CA GLN A 77 -7.12 1.70 -9.05
C GLN A 77 -8.60 1.31 -8.94
N LYS A 78 -9.52 2.22 -9.29
CA LYS A 78 -10.96 1.96 -9.30
C LYS A 78 -11.33 0.87 -10.31
N ARG A 79 -10.71 0.87 -11.50
CA ARG A 79 -10.91 -0.16 -12.53
C ARG A 79 -10.50 -1.55 -12.07
N LEU A 80 -9.34 -1.67 -11.42
CA LEU A 80 -8.88 -2.95 -10.86
C LEU A 80 -9.84 -3.48 -9.79
N ILE A 81 -10.28 -2.62 -8.86
CA ILE A 81 -11.22 -3.01 -7.80
C ILE A 81 -12.54 -3.49 -8.41
N ALA A 82 -13.07 -2.77 -9.39
CA ALA A 82 -14.30 -3.17 -10.08
C ALA A 82 -14.17 -4.54 -10.76
N ALA A 83 -13.00 -4.82 -11.39
CA ALA A 83 -12.73 -6.13 -11.98
C ALA A 83 -12.70 -7.24 -10.92
N TYR A 84 -12.02 -7.03 -9.79
CA TYR A 84 -11.93 -8.01 -8.71
C TYR A 84 -13.29 -8.30 -8.07
N ASN A 85 -14.12 -7.28 -7.86
CA ASN A 85 -15.47 -7.43 -7.32
C ASN A 85 -16.39 -8.18 -8.32
N LYS A 86 -16.25 -7.91 -9.63
CA LYS A 86 -17.00 -8.63 -10.68
C LYS A 86 -16.62 -10.11 -10.77
N GLU A 87 -15.36 -10.44 -10.52
CA GLU A 87 -14.84 -11.81 -10.55
C GLU A 87 -15.03 -12.55 -9.22
N GLU A 88 -15.60 -11.91 -8.20
CA GLU A 88 -15.86 -12.49 -6.88
C GLU A 88 -14.62 -13.18 -6.27
N LYS A 89 -13.42 -12.55 -6.41
CA LYS A 89 -12.14 -13.12 -5.95
C LYS A 89 -12.08 -13.38 -4.43
N GLY A 90 -12.94 -12.73 -3.67
CA GLY A 90 -13.06 -12.82 -2.23
C GLY A 90 -14.16 -11.89 -1.73
N TRP A 91 -14.02 -11.36 -0.53
CA TRP A 91 -14.93 -10.35 -0.01
C TRP A 91 -14.90 -9.08 -0.87
N PRO A 92 -16.04 -8.38 -1.02
CA PRO A 92 -16.09 -7.12 -1.76
C PRO A 92 -15.06 -6.11 -1.25
N ILE A 93 -14.47 -5.38 -2.18
CA ILE A 93 -13.45 -4.37 -1.91
C ILE A 93 -14.04 -3.00 -2.18
N ASP A 94 -13.96 -2.12 -1.18
CA ASP A 94 -14.33 -0.71 -1.30
C ASP A 94 -13.12 0.17 -1.54
N ILE A 95 -13.35 1.42 -1.97
CA ILE A 95 -12.31 2.42 -2.13
C ILE A 95 -12.77 3.79 -1.62
N VAL A 96 -11.89 4.42 -0.86
CA VAL A 96 -12.00 5.83 -0.43
C VAL A 96 -10.81 6.58 -1.03
N GLU A 97 -11.11 7.63 -1.77
CA GLU A 97 -10.13 8.56 -2.29
C GLU A 97 -9.89 9.66 -1.26
N GLY A 98 -8.64 9.81 -0.82
CA GLY A 98 -8.23 10.93 0.04
C GLY A 98 -8.00 12.19 -0.77
N ASP A 99 -7.90 13.32 -0.08
CA ASP A 99 -7.62 14.61 -0.70
C ASP A 99 -6.29 14.60 -1.46
N TYR A 100 -6.26 15.26 -2.61
CA TYR A 100 -5.03 15.47 -3.35
C TYR A 100 -4.33 16.72 -2.85
N GLU A 101 -3.35 16.55 -1.98
CA GLU A 101 -2.64 17.60 -1.25
C GLU A 101 -1.12 17.58 -1.54
N PRO A 102 -0.66 17.82 -2.78
CA PRO A 102 0.76 17.70 -3.13
C PRO A 102 1.65 18.70 -2.32
N GLU A 103 1.09 19.80 -1.86
CA GLU A 103 1.78 20.80 -1.03
C GLU A 103 2.32 20.18 0.27
N ARG A 104 1.56 19.26 0.89
CA ARG A 104 1.99 18.57 2.11
C ARG A 104 3.23 17.71 1.89
N PHE A 105 3.32 17.08 0.71
CA PHE A 105 4.52 16.33 0.35
C PHE A 105 5.72 17.25 0.15
N TYR A 106 5.55 18.37 -0.54
CA TYR A 106 6.64 19.31 -0.77
C TYR A 106 7.09 19.99 0.53
N GLU A 107 6.17 20.30 1.43
CA GLU A 107 6.52 20.85 2.75
C GLU A 107 7.34 19.85 3.57
N MET A 108 6.91 18.58 3.62
CA MET A 108 7.65 17.50 4.26
C MET A 108 9.03 17.27 3.63
N ALA A 109 9.17 17.47 2.31
CA ALA A 109 10.40 17.23 1.57
C ALA A 109 11.45 18.36 1.70
N LYS A 110 11.10 19.52 2.25
CA LYS A 110 12.03 20.64 2.47
C LYS A 110 13.27 20.20 3.25
N GLY A 111 14.46 20.49 2.71
CA GLY A 111 15.75 20.08 3.25
C GLY A 111 16.17 18.65 2.94
N TYR A 112 15.33 17.87 2.23
CA TYR A 112 15.59 16.49 1.81
C TYR A 112 15.54 16.32 0.29
N GLU A 113 15.54 17.39 -0.48
CA GLU A 113 15.41 17.39 -1.94
C GLU A 113 16.52 16.58 -2.62
N ASN A 114 17.72 16.67 -2.08
CA ASN A 114 18.90 15.96 -2.60
C ASN A 114 19.06 14.52 -2.08
N CYS A 115 18.15 14.04 -1.21
CA CYS A 115 18.18 12.64 -0.77
C CYS A 115 17.84 11.72 -1.93
N PRO A 116 18.58 10.61 -2.14
CA PRO A 116 18.27 9.64 -3.19
C PRO A 116 16.93 8.94 -2.94
N GLU A 117 16.36 8.31 -3.98
CA GLU A 117 15.20 7.43 -3.82
C GLU A 117 15.54 6.29 -2.84
N GLY A 118 14.63 6.02 -1.90
CA GLY A 118 14.85 5.04 -0.82
C GLY A 118 15.51 5.60 0.44
N GLY A 119 15.97 6.86 0.42
CA GLY A 119 16.57 7.55 1.57
C GLY A 119 15.54 8.23 2.49
N GLU A 120 16.02 9.17 3.33
CA GLU A 120 15.25 9.82 4.40
C GLU A 120 13.99 10.53 3.88
N ARG A 121 14.05 11.22 2.74
CA ARG A 121 12.85 11.80 2.09
C ARG A 121 11.76 10.76 1.88
N CYS A 122 12.12 9.56 1.43
CA CYS A 122 11.15 8.48 1.22
C CYS A 122 10.58 7.95 2.53
N PHE A 123 11.38 7.86 3.58
CA PHE A 123 10.91 7.41 4.91
C PHE A 123 9.88 8.39 5.48
N ARG A 124 10.14 9.68 5.40
CA ARG A 124 9.18 10.73 5.79
C ARG A 124 7.90 10.70 4.94
N CYS A 125 8.04 10.42 3.64
CA CYS A 125 6.90 10.24 2.75
C CYS A 125 6.06 9.01 3.11
N PHE A 126 6.67 7.93 3.60
CA PHE A 126 5.92 6.77 4.11
C PHE A 126 5.17 7.16 5.39
N ASP A 127 5.84 7.83 6.35
CA ASP A 127 5.19 8.29 7.58
C ASP A 127 3.99 9.20 7.28
N LEU A 128 4.15 10.22 6.45
CA LEU A 128 3.08 11.14 6.06
C LEU A 128 1.81 10.39 5.59
N ARG A 129 1.98 9.39 4.73
CA ARG A 129 0.86 8.64 4.16
C ARG A 129 0.27 7.64 5.15
N LEU A 130 1.12 6.94 5.90
CA LEU A 130 0.67 5.94 6.86
C LEU A 130 0.03 6.57 8.09
N ARG A 131 0.49 7.74 8.51
CA ARG A 131 -0.12 8.53 9.59
C ARG A 131 -1.56 8.90 9.25
N LYS A 132 -1.82 9.43 8.05
CA LYS A 132 -3.19 9.72 7.60
C LYS A 132 -4.04 8.45 7.49
N THR A 133 -3.42 7.34 7.11
CA THR A 133 -4.09 6.04 7.04
C THR A 133 -4.49 5.55 8.44
N ALA A 134 -3.58 5.60 9.42
CA ALA A 134 -3.86 5.17 10.80
C ALA A 134 -4.93 6.04 11.47
N GLU A 135 -4.84 7.37 11.30
CA GLU A 135 -5.82 8.34 11.80
C GLU A 135 -7.24 8.00 11.32
N LEU A 136 -7.41 7.84 10.00
CA LEU A 136 -8.71 7.57 9.41
C LEU A 136 -9.20 6.14 9.66
N ALA A 137 -8.30 5.18 9.76
CA ALA A 137 -8.64 3.81 10.12
C ALA A 137 -9.19 3.72 11.54
N PHE A 138 -8.57 4.42 12.51
CA PHE A 138 -9.07 4.52 13.87
C PHE A 138 -10.43 5.21 13.92
N ALA A 139 -10.56 6.38 13.29
CA ALA A 139 -11.82 7.12 13.25
C ALA A 139 -12.96 6.33 12.57
N GLY A 140 -12.65 5.51 11.57
CA GLY A 140 -13.61 4.66 10.86
C GLY A 140 -13.92 3.33 11.56
N GLY A 141 -13.32 3.03 12.72
CA GLY A 141 -13.51 1.78 13.46
C GLY A 141 -13.06 0.55 12.70
N PHE A 142 -11.94 0.64 11.95
CA PHE A 142 -11.34 -0.52 11.31
C PHE A 142 -10.58 -1.37 12.34
N ASP A 143 -10.44 -2.68 12.04
CA ASP A 143 -9.73 -3.61 12.92
C ASP A 143 -8.22 -3.60 12.66
N TYR A 144 -7.82 -3.26 11.43
CA TYR A 144 -6.42 -3.19 10.99
C TYR A 144 -6.20 -2.06 10.00
N PHE A 145 -4.97 -1.54 9.96
CA PHE A 145 -4.49 -0.75 8.83
C PHE A 145 -3.20 -1.33 8.25
N ALA A 146 -2.97 -1.10 6.95
CA ALA A 146 -1.81 -1.62 6.23
C ALA A 146 -1.47 -0.76 5.02
N THR A 147 -0.45 -1.19 4.25
CA THR A 147 -0.09 -0.57 2.98
C THR A 147 0.36 -1.56 1.93
N THR A 148 0.13 -1.24 0.66
CA THR A 148 0.68 -1.97 -0.48
C THR A 148 2.14 -1.62 -0.79
N LEU A 149 2.74 -0.66 -0.09
CA LEU A 149 4.10 -0.18 -0.37
C LEU A 149 5.17 -1.27 -0.28
N THR A 150 4.99 -2.26 0.60
CA THR A 150 5.96 -3.32 0.85
C THR A 150 6.12 -4.32 -0.30
N ILE A 151 5.27 -4.25 -1.36
CA ILE A 151 5.41 -5.07 -2.56
C ILE A 151 6.57 -4.61 -3.47
N SER A 152 6.91 -3.32 -3.42
CA SER A 152 7.95 -2.76 -4.28
C SER A 152 9.35 -3.18 -3.83
N PRO A 153 10.20 -3.71 -4.73
CA PRO A 153 11.60 -4.02 -4.40
C PRO A 153 12.42 -2.75 -4.09
N LEU A 154 11.98 -1.58 -4.57
CA LEU A 154 12.65 -0.29 -4.35
C LEU A 154 12.28 0.34 -3.00
N LYS A 155 11.41 -0.29 -2.20
CA LYS A 155 10.99 0.25 -0.91
C LYS A 155 11.45 -0.63 0.24
N ASN A 156 11.98 0.02 1.28
CA ASN A 156 12.45 -0.64 2.48
C ASN A 156 11.28 -1.13 3.33
N ALA A 157 10.94 -2.42 3.22
CA ALA A 157 9.83 -3.02 3.96
C ALA A 157 10.05 -2.98 5.48
N ALA A 158 11.29 -3.11 5.95
CA ALA A 158 11.58 -3.03 7.39
C ALA A 158 11.22 -1.65 7.94
N LYS A 159 11.64 -0.58 7.23
CA LYS A 159 11.32 0.79 7.65
C LYS A 159 9.82 1.11 7.58
N ILE A 160 9.12 0.60 6.58
CA ILE A 160 7.66 0.74 6.46
C ILE A 160 6.96 0.06 7.65
N ASN A 161 7.37 -1.15 8.03
CA ASN A 161 6.79 -1.85 9.17
C ASN A 161 7.15 -1.19 10.52
N GLU A 162 8.36 -0.65 10.66
CA GLU A 162 8.76 0.14 11.83
C GLU A 162 7.83 1.35 12.01
N ILE A 163 7.59 2.11 10.93
CA ILE A 163 6.68 3.26 10.93
C ILE A 163 5.24 2.79 11.26
N GLY A 164 4.75 1.76 10.58
CA GLY A 164 3.41 1.23 10.83
C GLY A 164 3.21 0.78 12.26
N GLN A 165 4.19 0.12 12.86
CA GLN A 165 4.14 -0.32 14.26
C GLN A 165 4.16 0.86 15.24
N ALA A 166 4.95 1.90 14.98
CA ALA A 166 4.97 3.11 15.80
C ALA A 166 3.59 3.83 15.76
N LEU A 167 3.02 3.98 14.56
CA LEU A 167 1.68 4.57 14.38
C LEU A 167 0.58 3.71 15.01
N SER A 168 0.72 2.38 14.99
CA SER A 168 -0.20 1.48 15.70
C SER A 168 -0.25 1.78 17.20
N GLY A 169 0.90 2.03 17.82
CA GLY A 169 0.96 2.45 19.23
C GLY A 169 0.40 3.85 19.47
N GLU A 170 0.62 4.79 18.55
CA GLU A 170 0.19 6.17 18.65
C GLU A 170 -1.34 6.31 18.52
N TYR A 171 -1.94 5.63 17.54
CA TYR A 171 -3.38 5.75 17.24
C TYR A 171 -4.26 4.67 17.86
N GLY A 172 -3.66 3.63 18.48
CA GLY A 172 -4.41 2.55 19.11
C GLY A 172 -5.13 1.61 18.12
N ILE A 173 -4.66 1.55 16.87
CA ILE A 173 -5.19 0.64 15.84
C ILE A 173 -4.13 -0.36 15.39
N PRO A 174 -4.41 -1.68 15.30
CA PRO A 174 -3.46 -2.70 14.90
C PRO A 174 -2.89 -2.48 13.49
N TRP A 175 -1.54 -2.47 13.39
CA TRP A 175 -0.82 -2.54 12.13
C TRP A 175 -0.82 -3.98 11.61
N LEU A 176 -1.12 -4.22 10.33
CA LEU A 176 -0.95 -5.50 9.68
C LEU A 176 0.46 -5.58 9.04
N PRO A 177 1.44 -6.24 9.69
CA PRO A 177 2.80 -6.31 9.17
C PRO A 177 2.86 -7.08 7.85
N SER A 178 3.72 -6.66 6.92
CA SER A 178 3.81 -7.32 5.62
C SER A 178 5.16 -7.13 4.93
N ASP A 179 5.51 -8.09 4.09
CA ASP A 179 6.54 -7.95 3.06
C ASP A 179 6.04 -8.64 1.78
N PHE A 180 5.09 -8.00 1.11
CA PHE A 180 4.37 -8.56 -0.04
C PHE A 180 5.26 -8.92 -1.24
N LYS A 181 6.51 -8.47 -1.30
CA LYS A 181 7.45 -8.92 -2.34
C LYS A 181 7.95 -10.36 -2.13
N LYS A 182 7.85 -10.88 -0.90
CA LYS A 182 8.18 -12.28 -0.57
C LYS A 182 7.20 -13.26 -1.26
N LYS A 183 7.56 -14.54 -1.26
CA LYS A 183 6.77 -15.62 -1.88
C LYS A 183 6.34 -15.33 -3.33
N ASN A 184 7.24 -14.71 -4.10
CA ASN A 184 6.98 -14.31 -5.48
C ASN A 184 5.87 -13.25 -5.66
N GLY A 185 5.44 -12.54 -4.61
CA GLY A 185 4.33 -11.58 -4.70
C GLY A 185 4.62 -10.46 -5.69
N TYR A 186 5.86 -9.92 -5.74
CA TYR A 186 6.23 -8.95 -6.77
C TYR A 186 6.13 -9.54 -8.19
N LYS A 187 6.59 -10.77 -8.41
CA LYS A 187 6.45 -11.46 -9.70
C LYS A 187 4.98 -11.65 -10.07
N ARG A 188 4.14 -12.06 -9.11
CA ARG A 188 2.70 -12.20 -9.33
C ARG A 188 2.05 -10.86 -9.70
N SER A 189 2.45 -9.75 -9.06
CA SER A 189 1.93 -8.41 -9.40
C SER A 189 2.29 -7.97 -10.83
N ILE A 190 3.41 -8.44 -11.38
CA ILE A 190 3.76 -8.23 -12.79
C ILE A 190 2.80 -9.02 -13.69
N GLY A 191 2.57 -10.30 -13.37
CA GLY A 191 1.61 -11.13 -14.10
C GLY A 191 0.19 -10.55 -14.08
N LEU A 192 -0.30 -10.16 -12.90
CA LEU A 192 -1.61 -9.51 -12.75
C LEU A 192 -1.68 -8.18 -13.52
N SER A 193 -0.58 -7.42 -13.57
CA SER A 193 -0.56 -6.19 -14.36
C SER A 193 -0.71 -6.45 -15.87
N ALA A 194 -0.18 -7.56 -16.37
CA ALA A 194 -0.39 -7.97 -17.76
C ALA A 194 -1.81 -8.53 -17.97
N GLU A 195 -2.30 -9.37 -17.04
CA GLU A 195 -3.63 -9.99 -17.07
C GLU A 195 -4.75 -8.95 -17.12
N TYR A 196 -4.62 -7.86 -16.32
CA TYR A 196 -5.61 -6.78 -16.25
C TYR A 196 -5.22 -5.55 -17.10
N GLU A 197 -4.18 -5.62 -17.91
CA GLU A 197 -3.67 -4.52 -18.74
C GLU A 197 -3.46 -3.23 -17.94
N LEU A 198 -2.86 -3.35 -16.72
CA LEU A 198 -2.72 -2.23 -15.81
C LEU A 198 -1.65 -1.24 -16.27
N TYR A 199 -1.97 0.04 -16.15
CA TYR A 199 -0.98 1.09 -16.32
C TYR A 199 0.16 0.96 -15.30
N ARG A 200 1.36 0.61 -15.79
CA ARG A 200 2.57 0.50 -14.97
C ARG A 200 3.46 1.71 -15.19
N GLN A 201 3.53 2.53 -14.16
CA GLN A 201 4.46 3.66 -14.13
C GLN A 201 5.90 3.18 -13.84
N ASN A 202 6.89 3.92 -14.34
CA ASN A 202 8.31 3.63 -14.16
C ASN A 202 8.98 4.42 -13.01
N TYR A 203 8.22 5.26 -12.29
CA TYR A 203 8.69 6.07 -11.16
C TYR A 203 7.66 6.08 -10.01
N CYS A 204 8.10 6.48 -8.81
CA CYS A 204 7.26 6.45 -7.61
C CYS A 204 6.02 7.37 -7.70
N GLY A 205 6.14 8.50 -8.41
CA GLY A 205 5.10 9.54 -8.56
C GLY A 205 5.59 10.93 -8.21
N CYS A 206 6.59 11.08 -7.34
CA CYS A 206 7.14 12.38 -6.99
C CYS A 206 8.10 12.91 -8.08
N ALA A 207 8.20 14.23 -8.17
CA ALA A 207 9.10 14.91 -9.12
C ALA A 207 10.56 14.45 -8.98
N PHE A 208 11.02 14.20 -7.75
CA PHE A 208 12.39 13.75 -7.47
C PHE A 208 12.67 12.37 -8.09
N SER A 209 11.79 11.39 -7.86
CA SER A 209 11.92 10.03 -8.45
C SER A 209 11.82 10.07 -9.97
N LYS A 210 11.00 10.99 -10.53
CA LYS A 210 10.92 11.20 -11.97
C LYS A 210 12.24 11.70 -12.53
N ALA A 211 12.81 12.74 -11.93
CA ALA A 211 14.09 13.32 -12.35
C ALA A 211 15.25 12.30 -12.26
N GLU A 212 15.31 11.50 -11.19
CA GLU A 212 16.30 10.44 -11.04
C GLU A 212 16.18 9.38 -12.16
N ARG A 213 14.95 9.00 -12.56
CA ARG A 213 14.72 8.06 -13.66
C ARG A 213 15.08 8.63 -15.03
N GLU A 214 14.74 9.88 -15.29
CA GLU A 214 15.10 10.56 -16.53
C GLU A 214 16.62 10.66 -16.68
N ALA A 215 17.33 11.01 -15.61
CA ALA A 215 18.80 11.03 -15.60
C ALA A 215 19.44 9.67 -15.84
N GLN A 216 18.84 8.56 -15.33
CA GLN A 216 19.33 7.20 -15.59
C GLN A 216 19.16 6.78 -17.05
N ILE A 217 18.06 7.22 -17.71
CA ILE A 217 17.79 6.91 -19.12
C ILE A 217 18.78 7.65 -20.05
N ILE A 218 19.11 8.90 -19.71
CA ILE A 218 20.04 9.72 -20.51
C ILE A 218 21.48 9.17 -20.44
N ASN A 219 21.85 8.53 -19.32
CA ASN A 219 23.19 7.98 -19.09
C ASN A 219 23.35 6.49 -19.42
N ALA A 220 22.32 5.83 -19.95
CA ALA A 220 22.31 4.42 -20.34
C ALA A 220 22.44 4.22 -21.84
#